data_17673c3e247b8a6f76a2d23068d8422f
#
_entry.id   17673c3e247b8a6f76a2d23068d8422f
#
_cell.length_a   1.000
_cell.length_b   1.000
_cell.length_c   1.000
_cell.angle_alpha   90.00
_cell.angle_beta   90.00
_cell.angle_gamma   90.00
#
_symmetry.space_group_name_H-M   'P 1'
#
loop_
_entity.id
_entity.type
_entity.pdbx_description
1 polymer ?
#
loop_
_entity_poly.entity_id
_entity_poly.type
_entity_poly.pdbx_seq_one_letter_code
_entity_poly.pdbx_strand_id
1 'polypeptide(L)'
;MLGIQKFWREIIIAILVGLIIALLNNNGNLSTENAKLEGLVMVNESVSNLYMSQINDRDKKIKVYLTMIDSMDRVISSSESRVVYINKERDGKLSSVSKYSVSQSAEYFKSRYKTQDVKVSSDYLMIKDTVSKMCISDLVSGDYARAELKITKSVVGDLKLQSRIKDTVISELDMNRKTLEQIVSIKDSTISLKDQIIGNTQKQLKKEKRNKTFYKIATIATMAAGGYLLVR
;
A
#
# COMPACT_ATOMS: atom_id res chain seq x y z
N MET A 1 17.77 -3.70 9.48
CA MET A 1 17.90 -4.37 8.15
C MET A 1 17.49 -3.50 6.95
N LEU A 2 16.54 -2.55 7.06
CA LEU A 2 16.09 -1.68 5.96
C LEU A 2 17.17 -0.73 5.37
N GLY A 3 18.15 -0.30 6.15
CA GLY A 3 19.22 0.62 5.69
C GLY A 3 20.22 -0.01 4.71
N ILE A 4 20.53 -1.30 4.88
CA ILE A 4 21.51 -2.01 4.06
C ILE A 4 20.96 -2.26 2.65
N GLN A 5 19.67 -2.59 2.51
CA GLN A 5 19.04 -2.79 1.20
C GLN A 5 18.95 -1.48 0.38
N LYS A 6 18.71 -0.34 1.05
CA LYS A 6 18.65 0.96 0.39
C LYS A 6 20.03 1.34 -0.15
N PHE A 7 21.09 1.11 0.63
CA PHE A 7 22.48 1.39 0.26
C PHE A 7 22.94 0.57 -0.95
N TRP A 8 22.65 -0.73 -0.99
CA TRP A 8 22.96 -1.60 -2.13
C TRP A 8 22.24 -1.19 -3.42
N ARG A 9 21.01 -0.68 -3.32
CA ARG A 9 20.26 -0.18 -4.48
C ARG A 9 20.89 1.07 -5.09
N GLU A 10 21.35 2.01 -4.26
CA GLU A 10 22.02 3.24 -4.72
C GLU A 10 23.36 2.91 -5.39
N ILE A 11 24.10 1.93 -4.87
CA ILE A 11 25.34 1.44 -5.47
C ILE A 11 25.09 0.81 -6.85
N ILE A 12 24.07 -0.04 -6.98
CA ILE A 12 23.72 -0.66 -8.26
C ILE A 12 23.34 0.40 -9.29
N ILE A 13 22.55 1.40 -8.91
CA ILE A 13 22.16 2.52 -9.78
C ILE A 13 23.40 3.33 -10.18
N ALA A 14 24.30 3.63 -9.26
CA ALA A 14 25.53 4.36 -9.54
C ALA A 14 26.48 3.60 -10.49
N ILE A 15 26.59 2.27 -10.33
CA ILE A 15 27.37 1.41 -11.22
C ILE A 15 26.75 1.40 -12.63
N LEU A 16 25.41 1.28 -12.74
CA LEU A 16 24.70 1.32 -14.00
C LEU A 16 24.88 2.66 -14.71
N VAL A 17 24.76 3.77 -14.00
CA VAL A 17 25.01 5.12 -14.54
C VAL A 17 26.47 5.29 -14.97
N GLY A 18 27.44 4.81 -14.19
CA GLY A 18 28.87 4.82 -14.54
C GLY A 18 29.16 4.02 -15.81
N LEU A 19 28.53 2.85 -15.99
CA LEU A 19 28.61 2.03 -17.20
C LEU A 19 28.03 2.76 -18.42
N ILE A 20 26.92 3.47 -18.25
CA ILE A 20 26.30 4.31 -19.28
C ILE A 20 27.27 5.41 -19.74
N ILE A 21 27.88 6.13 -18.79
CA ILE A 21 28.82 7.21 -19.09
C ILE A 21 30.08 6.67 -19.80
N ALA A 22 30.60 5.53 -19.38
CA ALA A 22 31.75 4.88 -20.02
C ALA A 22 31.47 4.45 -21.47
N LEU A 23 30.24 3.95 -21.74
CA LEU A 23 29.78 3.57 -23.08
C LEU A 23 29.55 4.77 -24.01
N LEU A 24 29.17 5.94 -23.46
CA LEU A 24 28.95 7.17 -24.24
C LEU A 24 30.23 7.85 -24.69
N ASN A 25 31.36 7.57 -24.07
CA ASN A 25 32.62 8.32 -24.27
C ASN A 25 33.53 7.79 -25.40
N ASN A 26 33.08 6.78 -26.15
CA ASN A 26 33.87 6.15 -27.20
C ASN A 26 33.40 6.58 -28.60
N ASN A 27 34.15 7.44 -29.31
CA ASN A 27 33.91 7.89 -30.69
C ASN A 27 34.09 6.74 -31.68
N GLY A 28 33.01 6.20 -32.22
CA GLY A 28 33.04 5.10 -33.17
C GLY A 28 31.96 5.13 -34.25
N ASN A 29 32.13 4.27 -35.26
CA ASN A 29 31.22 4.11 -36.40
C ASN A 29 29.76 3.86 -35.97
N LEU A 30 28.77 4.13 -36.83
CA LEU A 30 27.33 3.92 -36.62
C LEU A 30 26.96 2.54 -36.02
N SER A 31 27.74 1.51 -36.31
CA SER A 31 27.59 0.18 -35.72
C SER A 31 27.93 0.16 -34.21
N THR A 32 28.99 0.84 -33.83
CA THR A 32 29.39 0.98 -32.41
C THR A 32 28.45 1.87 -31.64
N GLU A 33 27.89 2.89 -32.32
CA GLU A 33 26.88 3.77 -31.74
C GLU A 33 25.59 3.00 -31.47
N ASN A 34 25.12 2.16 -32.41
CA ASN A 34 23.96 1.31 -32.21
C ASN A 34 24.16 0.32 -31.05
N ALA A 35 25.34 -0.31 -30.94
CA ALA A 35 25.64 -1.23 -29.84
C ALA A 35 25.58 -0.51 -28.47
N LYS A 36 26.00 0.76 -28.40
CA LYS A 36 25.87 1.57 -27.18
C LYS A 36 24.39 1.88 -26.86
N LEU A 37 23.61 2.28 -27.88
CA LEU A 37 22.20 2.56 -27.71
C LEU A 37 21.42 1.31 -27.26
N GLU A 38 21.75 0.14 -27.80
CA GLU A 38 21.20 -1.16 -27.37
C GLU A 38 21.55 -1.46 -25.90
N GLY A 39 22.80 -1.19 -25.50
CA GLY A 39 23.22 -1.30 -24.09
C GLY A 39 22.38 -0.40 -23.17
N LEU A 40 22.10 0.84 -23.58
CA LEU A 40 21.24 1.75 -22.82
C LEU A 40 19.80 1.25 -22.75
N VAL A 41 19.26 0.71 -23.83
CA VAL A 41 17.92 0.07 -23.86
C VAL A 41 17.85 -1.08 -22.84
N MET A 42 18.85 -1.97 -22.82
CA MET A 42 18.90 -3.09 -21.85
C MET A 42 18.93 -2.60 -20.40
N VAL A 43 19.72 -1.54 -20.13
CA VAL A 43 19.78 -0.93 -18.81
C VAL A 43 18.41 -0.36 -18.41
N ASN A 44 17.78 0.40 -19.28
CA ASN A 44 16.44 0.96 -19.03
C ASN A 44 15.40 -0.12 -18.78
N GLU A 45 15.42 -1.21 -19.54
CA GLU A 45 14.51 -2.36 -19.36
C GLU A 45 14.77 -3.05 -18.00
N SER A 46 16.04 -3.21 -17.60
CA SER A 46 16.41 -3.78 -16.30
C SER A 46 15.93 -2.90 -15.14
N VAL A 47 16.12 -1.58 -15.22
CA VAL A 47 15.63 -0.63 -14.19
C VAL A 47 14.11 -0.61 -14.13
N SER A 48 13.43 -0.65 -15.27
CA SER A 48 11.97 -0.74 -15.32
C SER A 48 11.45 -2.00 -14.62
N ASN A 49 12.08 -3.16 -14.87
CA ASN A 49 11.73 -4.42 -14.22
C ASN A 49 11.97 -4.38 -12.70
N LEU A 50 13.05 -3.74 -12.24
CA LEU A 50 13.32 -3.54 -10.83
C LEU A 50 12.20 -2.71 -10.16
N TYR A 51 11.78 -1.63 -10.79
CA TYR A 51 10.69 -0.78 -10.29
C TYR A 51 9.35 -1.52 -10.27
N MET A 52 9.06 -2.34 -11.28
CA MET A 52 7.85 -3.19 -11.28
C MET A 52 7.87 -4.21 -10.14
N SER A 53 9.03 -4.82 -9.84
CA SER A 53 9.17 -5.70 -8.68
C SER A 53 8.87 -4.97 -7.37
N GLN A 54 9.35 -3.73 -7.22
CA GLN A 54 9.07 -2.93 -6.02
C GLN A 54 7.58 -2.59 -5.86
N ILE A 55 6.89 -2.28 -6.97
CA ILE A 55 5.44 -2.05 -6.97
C ILE A 55 4.74 -3.33 -6.50
N ASN A 56 5.07 -4.48 -7.06
CA ASN A 56 4.48 -5.77 -6.68
C ASN A 56 4.65 -6.08 -5.18
N ASP A 57 5.82 -5.77 -4.62
CA ASP A 57 6.07 -6.00 -3.19
C ASP A 57 5.26 -5.04 -2.30
N ARG A 58 5.10 -3.78 -2.72
CA ARG A 58 4.21 -2.82 -2.03
C ARG A 58 2.75 -3.23 -2.14
N ASP A 59 2.30 -3.69 -3.30
CA ASP A 59 0.93 -4.15 -3.51
C ASP A 59 0.59 -5.34 -2.62
N LYS A 60 1.53 -6.27 -2.40
CA LYS A 60 1.37 -7.35 -1.42
C LYS A 60 1.16 -6.80 0.00
N LYS A 61 1.96 -5.81 0.42
CA LYS A 61 1.80 -5.18 1.73
C LYS A 61 0.46 -4.45 1.84
N ILE A 62 0.06 -3.71 0.81
CA ILE A 62 -1.23 -3.02 0.75
C ILE A 62 -2.38 -4.03 0.94
N LYS A 63 -2.34 -5.18 0.26
CA LYS A 63 -3.35 -6.24 0.44
C LYS A 63 -3.43 -6.73 1.89
N VAL A 64 -2.29 -6.92 2.55
CA VAL A 64 -2.25 -7.30 3.98
C VAL A 64 -2.91 -6.22 4.83
N TYR A 65 -2.57 -4.95 4.61
CA TYR A 65 -3.16 -3.83 5.36
C TYR A 65 -4.67 -3.71 5.14
N LEU A 66 -5.16 -3.90 3.92
CA LEU A 66 -6.59 -3.91 3.63
C LEU A 66 -7.32 -5.04 4.38
N THR A 67 -6.74 -6.24 4.41
CA THR A 67 -7.29 -7.35 5.20
C THR A 67 -7.34 -7.03 6.71
N MET A 68 -6.33 -6.34 7.23
CA MET A 68 -6.33 -5.87 8.63
C MET A 68 -7.44 -4.84 8.87
N ILE A 69 -7.64 -3.90 7.96
CA ILE A 69 -8.73 -2.91 8.03
C ILE A 69 -10.09 -3.62 8.07
N ASP A 70 -10.34 -4.56 7.16
CA ASP A 70 -11.58 -5.32 7.12
C ASP A 70 -11.83 -6.12 8.42
N SER A 71 -10.77 -6.69 9.00
CA SER A 71 -10.86 -7.38 10.28
C SER A 71 -11.23 -6.42 11.42
N MET A 72 -10.64 -5.22 11.43
CA MET A 72 -10.95 -4.18 12.42
C MET A 72 -12.38 -3.66 12.26
N ASP A 73 -12.86 -3.46 11.03
CA ASP A 73 -14.25 -3.04 10.79
C ASP A 73 -15.25 -4.05 11.37
N ARG A 74 -14.98 -5.36 11.24
CA ARG A 74 -15.82 -6.41 11.85
C ARG A 74 -15.80 -6.33 13.38
N VAL A 75 -14.64 -6.11 13.99
CA VAL A 75 -14.50 -5.97 15.46
C VAL A 75 -15.26 -4.74 15.95
N ILE A 76 -15.14 -3.61 15.25
CA ILE A 76 -15.84 -2.37 15.57
C ILE A 76 -17.36 -2.59 15.50
N SER A 77 -17.88 -3.13 14.39
CA SER A 77 -19.29 -3.42 14.21
C SER A 77 -19.84 -4.38 15.28
N SER A 78 -19.06 -5.42 15.63
CA SER A 78 -19.42 -6.32 16.71
C SER A 78 -19.51 -5.60 18.06
N SER A 79 -18.56 -4.69 18.34
CA SER A 79 -18.54 -3.90 19.56
C SER A 79 -19.70 -2.91 19.64
N GLU A 80 -20.04 -2.27 18.53
CA GLU A 80 -21.24 -1.40 18.43
C GLU A 80 -22.53 -2.18 18.71
N SER A 81 -22.67 -3.36 18.10
CA SER A 81 -23.80 -4.24 18.34
C SER A 81 -23.92 -4.65 19.81
N ARG A 82 -22.77 -4.88 20.46
CA ARG A 82 -22.70 -5.19 21.90
C ARG A 82 -23.11 -4.00 22.76
N VAL A 83 -22.76 -2.77 22.39
CA VAL A 83 -23.24 -1.56 23.09
C VAL A 83 -24.75 -1.45 22.99
N VAL A 84 -25.33 -1.65 21.80
CA VAL A 84 -26.77 -1.63 21.59
C VAL A 84 -27.45 -2.69 22.46
N TYR A 85 -26.92 -3.91 22.52
CA TYR A 85 -27.45 -4.98 23.39
C TYR A 85 -27.40 -4.61 24.86
N ILE A 86 -26.27 -4.08 25.36
CA ILE A 86 -26.10 -3.63 26.76
C ILE A 86 -27.11 -2.56 27.10
N ASN A 87 -27.32 -1.59 26.23
CA ASN A 87 -28.29 -0.52 26.45
C ASN A 87 -29.73 -1.08 26.53
N LYS A 88 -30.11 -2.01 25.64
CA LYS A 88 -31.41 -2.66 25.70
C LYS A 88 -31.60 -3.45 26.99
N GLU A 89 -30.56 -4.17 27.45
CA GLU A 89 -30.61 -4.90 28.72
C GLU A 89 -30.74 -3.95 29.90
N ARG A 90 -30.00 -2.84 29.91
CA ARG A 90 -30.16 -1.76 30.91
C ARG A 90 -31.59 -1.27 30.98
N ASP A 91 -32.16 -0.89 29.84
CA ASP A 91 -33.52 -0.34 29.78
C ASP A 91 -34.56 -1.35 30.28
N GLY A 92 -34.40 -2.64 29.96
CA GLY A 92 -35.21 -3.71 30.50
C GLY A 92 -35.09 -3.85 32.02
N LYS A 93 -33.88 -3.79 32.58
CA LYS A 93 -33.65 -3.83 34.04
C LYS A 93 -34.23 -2.59 34.73
N LEU A 94 -34.02 -1.39 34.18
CA LEU A 94 -34.58 -0.18 34.74
C LEU A 94 -36.10 -0.20 34.76
N SER A 95 -36.75 -0.71 33.72
CA SER A 95 -38.21 -0.93 33.68
C SER A 95 -38.67 -1.91 34.75
N SER A 96 -37.87 -2.96 35.06
CA SER A 96 -38.22 -3.91 36.12
C SER A 96 -38.05 -3.34 37.53
N VAL A 97 -37.01 -2.48 37.74
CA VAL A 97 -36.73 -1.85 39.05
C VAL A 97 -37.91 -1.02 39.52
N SER A 98 -38.62 -0.34 38.64
CA SER A 98 -39.83 0.45 39.01
C SER A 98 -40.95 -0.41 39.65
N LYS A 99 -40.93 -1.74 39.41
CA LYS A 99 -41.91 -2.71 39.91
C LYS A 99 -41.41 -3.48 41.13
N TYR A 100 -40.19 -3.22 41.63
CA TYR A 100 -39.65 -3.97 42.77
C TYR A 100 -40.47 -3.74 44.04
N SER A 101 -40.76 -4.82 44.76
CA SER A 101 -41.20 -4.76 46.14
C SER A 101 -40.05 -4.35 47.06
N VAL A 102 -40.36 -3.91 48.26
CA VAL A 102 -39.36 -3.58 49.30
C VAL A 102 -38.44 -4.77 49.56
N SER A 103 -38.96 -5.96 49.60
CA SER A 103 -38.18 -7.21 49.77
C SER A 103 -37.23 -7.44 48.60
N GLN A 104 -37.68 -7.26 47.35
CA GLN A 104 -36.81 -7.37 46.17
C GLN A 104 -35.73 -6.31 46.13
N SER A 105 -36.02 -5.09 46.54
CA SER A 105 -35.04 -4.03 46.68
C SER A 105 -33.98 -4.39 47.74
N ALA A 106 -34.38 -4.90 48.87
CA ALA A 106 -33.45 -5.35 49.92
C ALA A 106 -32.53 -6.49 49.45
N GLU A 107 -33.09 -7.44 48.71
CA GLU A 107 -32.35 -8.58 48.16
C GLU A 107 -31.34 -8.12 47.09
N TYR A 108 -31.72 -7.14 46.25
CA TYR A 108 -30.77 -6.53 45.31
C TYR A 108 -29.58 -5.90 46.03
N PHE A 109 -29.79 -5.14 47.10
CA PHE A 109 -28.71 -4.55 47.89
C PHE A 109 -27.83 -5.61 48.56
N LYS A 110 -28.43 -6.68 49.16
CA LYS A 110 -27.68 -7.79 49.74
C LYS A 110 -26.77 -8.46 48.73
N SER A 111 -27.27 -8.78 47.57
CA SER A 111 -26.52 -9.37 46.45
C SER A 111 -25.40 -8.46 45.98
N ARG A 112 -25.69 -7.17 45.80
CA ARG A 112 -24.75 -6.17 45.29
C ARG A 112 -23.55 -5.94 46.19
N TYR A 113 -23.81 -5.82 47.52
CA TYR A 113 -22.76 -5.50 48.49
C TYR A 113 -22.25 -6.74 49.26
N LYS A 114 -22.75 -7.95 48.92
CA LYS A 114 -22.40 -9.23 49.56
C LYS A 114 -22.53 -9.14 51.10
N THR A 115 -23.56 -8.43 51.59
CA THR A 115 -23.81 -8.22 53.00
C THR A 115 -25.15 -8.86 53.43
N GLN A 116 -25.19 -9.38 54.64
CA GLN A 116 -26.42 -9.89 55.29
C GLN A 116 -27.10 -8.77 56.11
N ASP A 117 -26.50 -7.62 56.25
CA ASP A 117 -26.92 -6.57 57.19
C ASP A 117 -28.09 -5.74 56.70
N VAL A 118 -28.48 -5.90 55.43
CA VAL A 118 -29.71 -5.28 54.92
C VAL A 118 -30.92 -6.04 55.40
N LYS A 119 -31.42 -5.67 56.57
CA LYS A 119 -32.65 -6.25 57.13
C LYS A 119 -33.78 -5.22 56.97
N VAL A 120 -34.96 -5.71 56.64
CA VAL A 120 -36.18 -4.96 56.71
C VAL A 120 -36.65 -5.05 58.16
N SER A 121 -36.22 -4.13 59.00
CA SER A 121 -36.55 -4.06 60.41
C SER A 121 -36.80 -2.59 60.84
N SER A 122 -37.61 -2.43 61.88
CA SER A 122 -37.87 -1.11 62.45
C SER A 122 -36.66 -0.36 62.99
N ASP A 123 -35.53 -1.05 63.23
CA ASP A 123 -34.30 -0.48 63.81
C ASP A 123 -33.29 0.06 62.78
N TYR A 124 -33.60 -0.15 61.49
CA TYR A 124 -32.76 0.38 60.40
C TYR A 124 -33.38 1.60 59.75
N LEU A 125 -32.53 2.48 59.22
CA LEU A 125 -32.97 3.67 58.47
C LEU A 125 -33.92 3.18 57.35
N MET A 126 -35.22 3.39 57.57
CA MET A 126 -36.23 3.03 56.55
C MET A 126 -36.11 3.99 55.36
N ILE A 127 -35.37 3.63 54.36
CA ILE A 127 -35.38 4.33 53.06
C ILE A 127 -36.77 4.10 52.48
N LYS A 128 -37.45 5.20 52.14
CA LYS A 128 -38.74 5.07 51.41
C LYS A 128 -38.53 4.24 50.16
N ASP A 129 -39.48 3.35 49.86
CA ASP A 129 -39.42 2.45 48.71
C ASP A 129 -39.05 3.19 47.37
N THR A 130 -39.61 4.38 47.18
CA THR A 130 -39.29 5.24 46.04
C THR A 130 -37.81 5.62 45.98
N VAL A 131 -37.18 5.97 47.11
CA VAL A 131 -35.74 6.33 47.16
C VAL A 131 -34.87 5.10 46.91
N SER A 132 -35.26 3.93 47.51
CA SER A 132 -34.57 2.65 47.27
C SER A 132 -34.56 2.31 45.77
N LYS A 133 -35.70 2.43 45.09
CA LYS A 133 -35.82 2.19 43.64
C LYS A 133 -34.96 3.19 42.83
N MET A 134 -34.90 4.45 43.22
CA MET A 134 -34.02 5.43 42.57
C MET A 134 -32.53 5.03 42.73
N CYS A 135 -32.08 4.67 43.93
CA CYS A 135 -30.71 4.21 44.14
C CYS A 135 -30.36 2.96 43.33
N ILE A 136 -31.29 1.97 43.24
CA ILE A 136 -31.06 0.79 42.43
C ILE A 136 -30.95 1.17 40.93
N SER A 137 -31.83 2.06 40.46
CA SER A 137 -31.78 2.54 39.10
C SER A 137 -30.44 3.23 38.76
N ASP A 138 -29.93 4.07 39.68
CA ASP A 138 -28.66 4.75 39.53
C ASP A 138 -27.49 3.74 39.50
N LEU A 139 -27.52 2.74 40.38
CA LEU A 139 -26.50 1.69 40.39
C LEU A 139 -26.51 0.86 39.10
N VAL A 140 -27.69 0.46 38.64
CA VAL A 140 -27.86 -0.26 37.37
C VAL A 140 -27.36 0.60 36.20
N SER A 141 -27.79 1.85 36.11
CA SER A 141 -27.33 2.78 35.08
C SER A 141 -25.81 2.96 35.11
N GLY A 142 -25.23 3.13 36.29
CA GLY A 142 -23.77 3.27 36.47
C GLY A 142 -22.99 2.04 36.02
N ASP A 143 -23.50 0.83 36.28
CA ASP A 143 -22.82 -0.39 35.83
C ASP A 143 -22.83 -0.54 34.30
N TYR A 144 -23.98 -0.26 33.70
CA TYR A 144 -24.07 -0.28 32.23
C TYR A 144 -23.24 0.82 31.57
N ALA A 145 -23.22 2.03 32.14
CA ALA A 145 -22.39 3.12 31.67
C ALA A 145 -20.90 2.77 31.74
N ARG A 146 -20.45 2.08 32.80
CA ARG A 146 -19.06 1.57 32.91
C ARG A 146 -18.76 0.51 31.85
N ALA A 147 -19.68 -0.41 31.60
CA ALA A 147 -19.52 -1.44 30.56
C ALA A 147 -19.44 -0.82 29.16
N GLU A 148 -20.34 0.09 28.86
CA GLU A 148 -20.36 0.85 27.61
C GLU A 148 -19.05 1.67 27.43
N LEU A 149 -18.62 2.39 28.45
CA LEU A 149 -17.37 3.15 28.43
C LEU A 149 -16.15 2.27 28.13
N LYS A 150 -16.10 1.06 28.70
CA LYS A 150 -15.02 0.11 28.46
C LYS A 150 -14.99 -0.32 26.97
N ILE A 151 -16.13 -0.64 26.39
CA ILE A 151 -16.23 -1.02 24.98
C ILE A 151 -15.89 0.18 24.08
N THR A 152 -16.45 1.35 24.37
CA THR A 152 -16.19 2.58 23.59
C THR A 152 -14.70 2.94 23.60
N LYS A 153 -14.01 2.81 24.73
CA LYS A 153 -12.55 3.02 24.79
C LYS A 153 -11.78 2.05 23.91
N SER A 154 -12.21 0.77 23.84
CA SER A 154 -11.62 -0.22 22.94
C SER A 154 -11.85 0.18 21.48
N VAL A 155 -13.08 0.50 21.10
CA VAL A 155 -13.43 0.94 19.73
C VAL A 155 -12.62 2.18 19.31
N VAL A 156 -12.48 3.17 20.19
CA VAL A 156 -11.63 4.35 19.90
C VAL A 156 -10.17 3.95 19.67
N GLY A 157 -9.65 2.98 20.43
CA GLY A 157 -8.31 2.42 20.22
C GLY A 157 -8.17 1.78 18.84
N ASP A 158 -9.12 0.95 18.47
CA ASP A 158 -9.14 0.25 17.18
C ASP A 158 -9.28 1.22 15.99
N LEU A 159 -10.14 2.24 16.11
CA LEU A 159 -10.29 3.30 15.11
C LEU A 159 -9.00 4.10 14.91
N LYS A 160 -8.29 4.43 15.99
CA LYS A 160 -6.98 5.11 15.90
C LYS A 160 -5.94 4.26 15.19
N LEU A 161 -5.90 2.96 15.47
CA LEU A 161 -5.00 2.03 14.80
C LEU A 161 -5.37 1.88 13.32
N GLN A 162 -6.64 1.75 13.00
CA GLN A 162 -7.14 1.69 11.63
C GLN A 162 -6.78 2.95 10.83
N SER A 163 -6.92 4.14 11.43
CA SER A 163 -6.50 5.39 10.80
C SER A 163 -5.02 5.37 10.43
N ARG A 164 -4.14 4.94 11.34
CA ARG A 164 -2.70 4.84 11.08
C ARG A 164 -2.38 3.84 9.95
N ILE A 165 -3.09 2.72 9.89
CA ILE A 165 -2.93 1.74 8.82
C ILE A 165 -3.38 2.34 7.48
N LYS A 166 -4.50 3.06 7.44
CA LYS A 166 -4.98 3.77 6.25
C LYS A 166 -3.96 4.81 5.76
N ASP A 167 -3.36 5.59 6.66
CA ASP A 167 -2.30 6.55 6.32
C ASP A 167 -1.08 5.83 5.70
N THR A 168 -0.72 4.66 6.23
CA THR A 168 0.35 3.84 5.67
C THR A 168 0.02 3.34 4.26
N VAL A 169 -1.21 2.88 4.03
CA VAL A 169 -1.69 2.47 2.69
C VAL A 169 -1.62 3.63 1.71
N ILE A 170 -2.08 4.82 2.10
CA ILE A 170 -2.00 6.04 1.27
C ILE A 170 -0.55 6.35 0.90
N SER A 171 0.37 6.27 1.86
CA SER A 171 1.81 6.50 1.63
C SER A 171 2.40 5.49 0.64
N GLU A 172 2.08 4.20 0.77
CA GLU A 172 2.56 3.16 -0.16
C GLU A 172 1.99 3.35 -1.57
N LEU A 173 0.72 3.75 -1.69
CA LEU A 173 0.09 4.08 -2.97
C LEU A 173 0.74 5.30 -3.64
N ASP A 174 1.06 6.35 -2.88
CA ASP A 174 1.77 7.52 -3.42
C ASP A 174 3.18 7.15 -3.91
N MET A 175 3.89 6.28 -3.17
CA MET A 175 5.17 5.75 -3.62
C MET A 175 5.03 4.91 -4.90
N ASN A 176 3.97 4.10 -5.04
CA ASN A 176 3.69 3.36 -6.26
C ASN A 176 3.44 4.30 -7.44
N ARG A 177 2.65 5.37 -7.24
CA ARG A 177 2.40 6.39 -8.27
C ARG A 177 3.70 7.02 -8.75
N LYS A 178 4.57 7.48 -7.84
CA LYS A 178 5.87 8.07 -8.18
C LYS A 178 6.77 7.08 -8.94
N THR A 179 6.75 5.82 -8.53
CA THR A 179 7.53 4.77 -9.20
C THR A 179 7.00 4.50 -10.62
N LEU A 180 5.67 4.53 -10.82
CA LEU A 180 5.06 4.41 -12.15
C LEU A 180 5.43 5.61 -13.06
N GLU A 181 5.44 6.83 -12.53
CA GLU A 181 5.89 8.01 -13.26
C GLU A 181 7.35 7.86 -13.74
N GLN A 182 8.22 7.31 -12.90
CA GLN A 182 9.61 6.98 -13.27
C GLN A 182 9.67 5.92 -14.37
N ILE A 183 8.87 4.86 -14.29
CA ILE A 183 8.79 3.82 -15.33
C ILE A 183 8.34 4.42 -16.67
N VAL A 184 7.34 5.31 -16.67
CA VAL A 184 6.89 6.00 -17.88
C VAL A 184 8.03 6.80 -18.49
N SER A 185 8.74 7.62 -17.70
CA SER A 185 9.89 8.39 -18.18
C SER A 185 11.01 7.52 -18.77
N ILE A 186 11.30 6.36 -18.14
CA ILE A 186 12.29 5.40 -18.65
C ILE A 186 11.82 4.79 -19.96
N LYS A 187 10.54 4.45 -20.09
CA LYS A 187 9.99 3.91 -21.33
C LYS A 187 10.01 4.91 -22.47
N ASP A 188 9.70 6.18 -22.21
CA ASP A 188 9.80 7.25 -23.20
C ASP A 188 11.25 7.43 -23.68
N SER A 189 12.21 7.42 -22.75
CA SER A 189 13.64 7.40 -23.09
C SER A 189 14.01 6.17 -23.93
N THR A 190 13.50 5.00 -23.60
CA THR A 190 13.75 3.75 -24.34
C THR A 190 13.19 3.83 -25.78
N ILE A 191 12.01 4.40 -25.95
CA ILE A 191 11.41 4.63 -27.27
C ILE A 191 12.30 5.56 -28.09
N SER A 192 12.73 6.67 -27.51
CA SER A 192 13.64 7.62 -28.18
C SER A 192 14.96 6.96 -28.62
N LEU A 193 15.55 6.09 -27.76
CA LEU A 193 16.76 5.34 -28.11
C LEU A 193 16.51 4.35 -29.24
N LYS A 194 15.40 3.64 -29.22
CA LYS A 194 15.00 2.71 -30.31
C LYS A 194 14.77 3.44 -31.63
N ASP A 195 14.19 4.63 -31.61
CA ASP A 195 14.02 5.47 -32.80
C ASP A 195 15.38 5.93 -33.37
N GLN A 196 16.35 6.24 -32.52
CA GLN A 196 17.72 6.57 -32.96
C GLN A 196 18.40 5.34 -33.61
N ILE A 197 18.27 4.15 -33.02
CA ILE A 197 18.79 2.89 -33.60
C ILE A 197 18.16 2.66 -34.97
N ILE A 198 16.85 2.81 -35.12
CA ILE A 198 16.14 2.68 -36.40
C ILE A 198 16.68 3.67 -37.43
N GLY A 199 16.81 4.95 -37.04
CA GLY A 199 17.34 6.01 -37.89
C GLY A 199 18.78 5.70 -38.36
N ASN A 200 19.65 5.26 -37.47
CA ASN A 200 21.03 4.87 -37.77
C ASN A 200 21.08 3.66 -38.71
N THR A 201 20.28 2.64 -38.44
CA THR A 201 20.18 1.42 -39.28
C THR A 201 19.69 1.76 -40.68
N GLN A 202 18.70 2.66 -40.83
CA GLN A 202 18.24 3.13 -42.14
C GLN A 202 19.34 3.89 -42.90
N LYS A 203 20.15 4.72 -42.22
CA LYS A 203 21.31 5.38 -42.84
C LYS A 203 22.35 4.37 -43.31
N GLN A 204 22.64 3.32 -42.51
CA GLN A 204 23.55 2.23 -42.90
C GLN A 204 23.04 1.50 -44.14
N LEU A 205 21.77 1.11 -44.17
CA LEU A 205 21.17 0.42 -45.31
C LEU A 205 21.24 1.26 -46.59
N LYS A 206 20.97 2.57 -46.51
CA LYS A 206 21.09 3.49 -47.66
C LYS A 206 22.55 3.57 -48.15
N LYS A 207 23.54 3.63 -47.22
CA LYS A 207 24.98 3.65 -47.57
C LYS A 207 25.39 2.33 -48.24
N GLU A 208 24.98 1.19 -47.70
CA GLU A 208 25.26 -0.10 -48.31
C GLU A 208 24.65 -0.31 -49.70
N LYS A 209 23.37 0.10 -49.87
CA LYS A 209 22.74 0.07 -51.19
C LYS A 209 23.51 0.91 -52.20
N ARG A 210 23.94 2.15 -51.82
CA ARG A 210 24.73 3.01 -52.66
C ARG A 210 26.10 2.42 -52.99
N ASN A 211 26.76 1.83 -52.00
CA ASN A 211 28.06 1.17 -52.20
C ASN A 211 27.90 -0.07 -53.16
N LYS A 212 26.90 -0.89 -52.95
CA LYS A 212 26.61 -2.04 -53.87
C LYS A 212 26.37 -1.57 -55.26
N THR A 213 25.63 -0.48 -55.49
CA THR A 213 25.42 0.11 -56.81
C THR A 213 26.74 0.62 -57.41
N PHE A 214 27.54 1.32 -56.62
CA PHE A 214 28.84 1.81 -57.04
C PHE A 214 29.78 0.66 -57.44
N TYR A 215 29.88 -0.42 -56.61
CA TYR A 215 30.67 -1.57 -56.96
C TYR A 215 30.21 -2.27 -58.24
N LYS A 216 28.87 -2.38 -58.47
CA LYS A 216 28.36 -2.93 -59.73
C LYS A 216 28.79 -2.08 -60.92
N ILE A 217 28.67 -0.75 -60.82
CA ILE A 217 29.10 0.15 -61.91
C ILE A 217 30.61 0.09 -62.16
N ALA A 218 31.40 0.07 -61.07
CA ALA A 218 32.84 -0.06 -61.14
C ALA A 218 33.28 -1.38 -61.82
N THR A 219 32.59 -2.50 -61.45
CA THR A 219 32.88 -3.83 -62.07
C THR A 219 32.56 -3.85 -63.56
N ILE A 220 31.41 -3.27 -63.93
CA ILE A 220 31.02 -3.16 -65.35
C ILE A 220 32.03 -2.27 -66.11
N ALA A 221 32.43 -1.15 -65.52
CA ALA A 221 33.42 -0.25 -66.14
C ALA A 221 34.80 -0.89 -66.32
N THR A 222 35.25 -1.67 -65.31
CA THR A 222 36.53 -2.44 -65.41
C THR A 222 36.46 -3.57 -66.42
N MET A 223 35.37 -4.27 -66.55
CA MET A 223 35.15 -5.28 -67.59
C MET A 223 35.14 -4.67 -69.00
N ALA A 224 34.47 -3.52 -69.16
CA ALA A 224 34.43 -2.81 -70.43
C ALA A 224 35.82 -2.29 -70.82
N ALA A 225 36.60 -1.72 -69.86
CA ALA A 225 37.97 -1.26 -70.10
C ALA A 225 38.94 -2.41 -70.39
N GLY A 226 38.81 -3.56 -69.66
CA GLY A 226 39.63 -4.75 -69.94
C GLY A 226 39.32 -5.37 -71.27
N GLY A 227 38.04 -5.42 -71.68
CA GLY A 227 37.66 -5.90 -73.00
C GLY A 227 38.22 -5.01 -74.14
N TYR A 228 38.24 -3.72 -73.93
CA TYR A 228 38.81 -2.76 -74.88
C TYR A 228 40.32 -2.92 -75.08
N LEU A 229 41.05 -3.27 -74.01
CA LEU A 229 42.50 -3.51 -74.02
C LEU A 229 42.86 -4.86 -74.69
N LEU A 230 41.97 -5.85 -74.70
CA LEU A 230 42.18 -7.15 -75.31
C LEU A 230 41.86 -7.20 -76.85
N VAL A 231 41.17 -6.20 -77.37
CA VAL A 231 40.78 -6.06 -78.77
C VAL A 231 41.75 -5.15 -79.54
N ARG A 232 42.71 -4.58 -78.88
CA ARG A 232 43.77 -3.76 -79.47
C ARG A 232 45.09 -4.51 -79.46
#